data_b281ab9d167ed6dcf34d726a98991fbb
#
_entry.id   b281ab9d167ed6dcf34d726a98991fbb
#
_cell.length_a   1.000
_cell.length_b   1.000
_cell.length_c   1.000
_cell.angle_alpha   90.00
_cell.angle_beta   90.00
_cell.angle_gamma   90.00
#
_symmetry.space_group_name_H-M   'P 1'
#
loop_
_entity.id
_entity.type
_entity.pdbx_description
1 polymer ?
#
loop_
_entity_poly.entity_id
_entity_poly.type
_entity_poly.pdbx_seq_one_letter_code
_entity_poly.pdbx_strand_id
1 'polypeptide(L)'
;MPILAFTVSSCEMNLVPDGSIPEKEALRTVKDCDAWVLGIYSAFKNDALYSGSMALLQDIQADMAYAALKTNSGIYTQFYQWNIKSTTSEIANVYNGLYMIVSRCNFFFDYKDQVEATLKTTADKDDFKKRVGEVYFARALAFSELIRIFCEPMTTANANTENMGICLAMTYSDDVPMVKRSTLLESYNQVLSDLKQAEENIPAARTVADNPYFSLGAVYALQARVYLNMGMGDLSIKKDNEYLKKSVEAAGKVIKTGAYTLSDAVNNAFQVGSTQYTDYQMMWKYDQSDEIIWKIAMTPVSYGGTLGRYLLGYNTVAYSPQYHFSEAILSLYDDNDRRASVFCNQLEDAYGDQVYIITKYPGNPDLDGGATPKFINMPKPFRLSEVYLNRAEAYYWLGDDENAQKDLSSLKRKRITGFGSVSASGDDLLKEIKNERARELYMEGFRLSDLKRWHDPVKREKQLYSIDGSINNELNVKYTDAKYRFTTWPI
;
A
#
# COMPACT_ATOMS: atom_id res chain seq x y z
N MET A 1 -6.11 -31.61 -73.34
CA MET A 1 -5.41 -30.79 -72.35
C MET A 1 -6.12 -30.95 -71.01
N PRO A 2 -5.50 -31.59 -70.01
CA PRO A 2 -6.11 -31.65 -68.69
C PRO A 2 -5.80 -30.33 -67.92
N ILE A 3 -6.86 -29.69 -67.38
CA ILE A 3 -6.77 -28.53 -66.51
C ILE A 3 -6.31 -29.04 -65.12
N LEU A 4 -5.11 -28.66 -64.69
CA LEU A 4 -4.59 -28.87 -63.31
C LEU A 4 -5.24 -27.81 -62.41
N ALA A 5 -6.14 -28.24 -61.54
CA ALA A 5 -6.66 -27.38 -60.47
C ALA A 5 -5.61 -27.34 -59.33
N PHE A 6 -4.99 -26.18 -59.15
CA PHE A 6 -4.18 -25.88 -57.93
C PHE A 6 -5.14 -25.61 -56.78
N THR A 7 -5.20 -26.54 -55.84
CA THR A 7 -5.78 -26.27 -54.51
C THR A 7 -4.81 -25.36 -53.73
N VAL A 8 -5.13 -24.10 -53.56
CA VAL A 8 -4.41 -23.21 -52.64
C VAL A 8 -4.82 -23.63 -51.23
N SER A 9 -3.96 -24.34 -50.55
CA SER A 9 -4.07 -24.55 -49.09
C SER A 9 -3.86 -23.20 -48.44
N SER A 10 -4.92 -22.62 -47.87
CA SER A 10 -4.82 -21.44 -47.00
C SER A 10 -4.06 -21.89 -45.74
N CYS A 11 -2.86 -21.35 -45.52
CA CYS A 11 -2.20 -21.46 -44.23
C CYS A 11 -3.12 -20.77 -43.22
N GLU A 12 -3.52 -21.47 -42.17
CA GLU A 12 -4.09 -20.83 -40.98
C GLU A 12 -3.06 -19.86 -40.42
N MET A 13 -3.31 -18.55 -40.56
CA MET A 13 -2.45 -17.48 -40.04
C MET A 13 -2.57 -17.29 -38.50
N ASN A 14 -3.32 -18.13 -37.81
CA ASN A 14 -3.49 -18.11 -36.36
C ASN A 14 -2.73 -19.25 -35.69
N LEU A 15 -1.45 -19.41 -36.00
CA LEU A 15 -0.57 -20.30 -35.20
C LEU A 15 -0.30 -19.61 -33.85
N VAL A 16 -0.89 -20.16 -32.81
CA VAL A 16 -0.58 -19.79 -31.42
C VAL A 16 0.85 -20.26 -31.15
N PRO A 17 1.77 -19.42 -30.66
CA PRO A 17 3.12 -19.83 -30.32
C PRO A 17 3.12 -21.04 -29.38
N ASP A 18 4.06 -21.97 -29.56
CA ASP A 18 4.19 -23.14 -28.70
C ASP A 18 4.27 -22.74 -27.21
N GLY A 19 3.37 -23.28 -26.40
CA GLY A 19 3.28 -23.00 -24.97
C GLY A 19 2.41 -21.79 -24.58
N SER A 20 1.78 -21.09 -25.52
CA SER A 20 0.76 -20.07 -25.22
C SER A 20 -0.66 -20.65 -25.30
N ILE A 21 -1.53 -20.16 -24.42
CA ILE A 21 -2.94 -20.54 -24.37
C ILE A 21 -3.73 -19.44 -25.08
N PRO A 22 -4.57 -19.77 -26.09
CA PRO A 22 -5.46 -18.76 -26.70
C PRO A 22 -6.35 -18.09 -25.65
N GLU A 23 -6.61 -16.80 -25.77
CA GLU A 23 -7.39 -16.02 -24.80
C GLU A 23 -8.73 -16.68 -24.43
N LYS A 24 -9.47 -17.15 -25.44
CA LYS A 24 -10.76 -17.83 -25.24
C LYS A 24 -10.67 -19.15 -24.49
N GLU A 25 -9.45 -19.68 -24.32
CA GLU A 25 -9.17 -20.94 -23.64
C GLU A 25 -8.55 -20.73 -22.24
N ALA A 26 -8.17 -19.49 -21.90
CA ALA A 26 -7.46 -19.19 -20.67
C ALA A 26 -8.33 -19.35 -19.40
N LEU A 27 -9.65 -19.15 -19.49
CA LEU A 27 -10.58 -19.26 -18.36
C LEU A 27 -11.77 -20.15 -18.76
N ARG A 28 -11.68 -21.47 -18.49
CA ARG A 28 -12.73 -22.44 -18.81
C ARG A 28 -13.30 -23.16 -17.60
N THR A 29 -12.54 -23.25 -16.54
CA THR A 29 -12.87 -24.00 -15.31
C THR A 29 -12.61 -23.16 -14.06
N VAL A 30 -13.16 -23.55 -12.91
CA VAL A 30 -12.85 -22.92 -11.60
C VAL A 30 -11.34 -22.99 -11.31
N LYS A 31 -10.67 -24.08 -11.71
CA LYS A 31 -9.22 -24.22 -11.54
C LYS A 31 -8.43 -23.18 -12.35
N ASP A 32 -8.90 -22.83 -13.54
CA ASP A 32 -8.28 -21.76 -14.33
C ASP A 32 -8.49 -20.41 -13.65
N CYS A 33 -9.67 -20.17 -13.04
CA CYS A 33 -9.91 -19.00 -12.23
C CYS A 33 -8.96 -18.93 -11.03
N ASP A 34 -8.69 -20.05 -10.36
CA ASP A 34 -7.71 -20.12 -9.26
C ASP A 34 -6.32 -19.70 -9.73
N ALA A 35 -5.85 -20.25 -10.84
CA ALA A 35 -4.54 -19.91 -11.42
C ALA A 35 -4.47 -18.42 -11.83
N TRP A 36 -5.54 -17.91 -12.44
CA TRP A 36 -5.62 -16.51 -12.86
C TRP A 36 -5.57 -15.54 -11.67
N VAL A 37 -6.34 -15.82 -10.64
CA VAL A 37 -6.36 -15.02 -9.40
C VAL A 37 -5.00 -15.05 -8.69
N LEU A 38 -4.31 -16.19 -8.65
CA LEU A 38 -2.92 -16.27 -8.17
C LEU A 38 -1.98 -15.39 -9.00
N GLY A 39 -2.20 -15.28 -10.32
CA GLY A 39 -1.51 -14.34 -11.19
C GLY A 39 -1.76 -12.87 -10.82
N ILE A 40 -2.98 -12.53 -10.41
CA ILE A 40 -3.32 -11.18 -9.90
C ILE A 40 -2.61 -10.91 -8.56
N TYR A 41 -2.64 -11.85 -7.60
CA TYR A 41 -1.87 -11.72 -6.35
C TYR A 41 -0.37 -11.53 -6.62
N SER A 42 0.18 -12.28 -7.59
CA SER A 42 1.58 -12.18 -7.96
C SER A 42 1.93 -10.81 -8.56
N ALA A 43 1.00 -10.14 -9.24
CA ALA A 43 1.25 -8.82 -9.79
C ALA A 43 1.50 -7.75 -8.71
N PHE A 44 0.89 -7.88 -7.54
CA PHE A 44 1.14 -6.98 -6.41
C PHE A 44 2.56 -7.08 -5.83
N LYS A 45 3.32 -8.16 -6.11
CA LYS A 45 4.72 -8.31 -5.70
C LYS A 45 5.69 -7.45 -6.50
N ASN A 46 5.25 -6.86 -7.61
CA ASN A 46 6.12 -6.09 -8.49
C ASN A 46 6.91 -5.05 -7.69
N ASP A 47 8.21 -4.91 -7.98
CA ASP A 47 9.11 -3.95 -7.34
C ASP A 47 8.67 -2.49 -7.52
N ALA A 48 7.94 -2.19 -8.59
CA ALA A 48 7.30 -0.88 -8.73
C ALA A 48 6.16 -0.63 -7.74
N LEU A 49 5.57 -1.67 -7.15
CA LEU A 49 4.42 -1.58 -6.26
C LEU A 49 4.82 -1.70 -4.77
N TYR A 50 4.13 -2.56 -4.03
CA TYR A 50 4.30 -2.68 -2.57
C TYR A 50 5.66 -3.21 -2.12
N SER A 51 6.38 -3.90 -3.00
CA SER A 51 7.73 -4.44 -2.69
C SER A 51 8.86 -3.43 -2.91
N GLY A 52 8.56 -2.22 -3.38
CA GLY A 52 9.58 -1.22 -3.69
C GLY A 52 9.02 0.19 -3.87
N SER A 53 9.01 0.70 -5.10
CA SER A 53 8.81 2.13 -5.39
C SER A 53 7.56 2.73 -4.77
N MET A 54 6.40 2.11 -4.93
CA MET A 54 5.13 2.66 -4.43
C MET A 54 5.11 2.78 -2.89
N ALA A 55 5.75 1.84 -2.18
CA ALA A 55 5.83 1.86 -0.72
C ALA A 55 6.82 2.90 -0.20
N LEU A 56 7.90 3.20 -0.93
CA LEU A 56 8.98 4.06 -0.44
C LEU A 56 8.89 5.50 -0.94
N LEU A 57 8.48 5.72 -2.20
CA LEU A 57 8.61 7.02 -2.85
C LEU A 57 7.84 8.13 -2.13
N GLN A 58 6.65 7.87 -1.64
CA GLN A 58 5.83 8.89 -0.96
C GLN A 58 6.43 9.32 0.37
N ASP A 59 7.07 8.39 1.08
CA ASP A 59 7.68 8.66 2.37
C ASP A 59 9.05 9.34 2.20
N ILE A 60 9.84 8.93 1.20
CA ILE A 60 11.11 9.58 0.82
C ILE A 60 10.87 10.99 0.27
N GLN A 61 9.84 11.19 -0.54
CA GLN A 61 9.48 12.51 -1.07
C GLN A 61 8.98 13.46 0.03
N ALA A 62 8.39 12.92 1.09
CA ALA A 62 7.94 13.69 2.26
C ALA A 62 9.11 14.00 3.24
N ASP A 63 8.95 13.68 4.50
CA ASP A 63 9.83 14.04 5.61
C ASP A 63 10.33 12.84 6.43
N MET A 64 10.06 11.60 5.96
CA MET A 64 10.33 10.39 6.75
C MET A 64 11.79 9.96 6.73
N ALA A 65 12.54 10.31 5.68
CA ALA A 65 13.94 9.92 5.52
C ALA A 65 14.75 11.03 4.85
N TYR A 66 16.05 10.99 5.00
CA TYR A 66 16.96 11.86 4.25
C TYR A 66 18.02 11.04 3.50
N ALA A 67 18.39 11.52 2.31
CA ALA A 67 19.33 10.81 1.46
C ALA A 67 20.71 10.75 2.11
N ALA A 68 21.32 9.56 2.13
CA ALA A 68 22.63 9.36 2.71
C ALA A 68 23.73 10.06 1.88
N LEU A 69 24.59 10.85 2.51
CA LEU A 69 25.59 11.67 1.82
C LEU A 69 26.61 10.80 1.05
N LYS A 70 27.11 9.74 1.66
CA LYS A 70 28.20 8.93 1.12
C LYS A 70 27.74 7.63 0.45
N THR A 71 26.62 7.06 0.89
CA THR A 71 26.16 5.73 0.47
C THR A 71 25.03 5.77 -0.56
N ASN A 72 24.39 6.95 -0.80
CA ASN A 72 23.34 7.07 -1.80
C ASN A 72 23.91 7.03 -3.22
N SER A 73 23.42 6.10 -4.02
CA SER A 73 23.82 5.90 -5.43
C SER A 73 22.90 6.63 -6.43
N GLY A 74 22.09 7.57 -5.97
CA GLY A 74 21.15 8.32 -6.81
C GLY A 74 19.75 7.71 -6.91
N ILE A 75 19.48 6.59 -6.21
CA ILE A 75 18.18 5.93 -6.21
C ILE A 75 17.15 6.85 -5.56
N TYR A 76 16.06 7.13 -6.27
CA TYR A 76 14.95 7.99 -5.84
C TYR A 76 15.34 9.45 -5.52
N THR A 77 16.54 9.89 -5.82
CA THR A 77 17.04 11.24 -5.51
C THR A 77 16.15 12.33 -6.12
N GLN A 78 15.64 12.14 -7.32
CA GLN A 78 14.73 13.09 -7.97
C GLN A 78 13.41 13.31 -7.20
N PHE A 79 12.89 12.28 -6.48
CA PHE A 79 11.74 12.41 -5.61
C PHE A 79 12.12 13.15 -4.33
N TYR A 80 13.23 12.77 -3.73
CA TYR A 80 13.77 13.43 -2.55
C TYR A 80 14.00 14.93 -2.77
N GLN A 81 14.54 15.32 -3.93
CA GLN A 81 14.82 16.70 -4.31
C GLN A 81 13.63 17.44 -4.93
N TRP A 82 12.48 16.77 -5.09
CA TRP A 82 11.29 17.36 -5.78
C TRP A 82 11.59 17.82 -7.22
N ASN A 83 12.51 17.14 -7.92
CA ASN A 83 12.89 17.38 -9.31
C ASN A 83 12.38 16.25 -10.22
N ILE A 84 11.09 15.94 -10.12
CA ILE A 84 10.44 14.86 -10.86
C ILE A 84 10.10 15.36 -12.26
N LYS A 85 10.42 14.54 -13.26
CA LYS A 85 10.10 14.80 -14.67
C LYS A 85 9.06 13.81 -15.16
N SER A 86 8.33 14.18 -16.22
CA SER A 86 7.36 13.26 -16.88
C SER A 86 8.00 11.98 -17.43
N THR A 87 9.31 12.00 -17.66
CA THR A 87 10.10 10.85 -18.14
C THR A 87 10.66 9.98 -17.03
N THR A 88 10.33 10.26 -15.76
CA THR A 88 10.81 9.48 -14.62
C THR A 88 10.21 8.07 -14.67
N SER A 89 11.08 7.06 -14.83
CA SER A 89 10.68 5.67 -15.06
C SER A 89 9.87 5.06 -13.91
N GLU A 90 10.19 5.43 -12.67
CA GLU A 90 9.50 4.93 -11.48
C GLU A 90 8.02 5.29 -11.49
N ILE A 91 7.66 6.48 -11.99
CA ILE A 91 6.27 6.91 -12.15
C ILE A 91 5.54 6.01 -13.16
N ALA A 92 6.14 5.86 -14.34
CA ALA A 92 5.57 5.03 -15.39
C ALA A 92 5.43 3.57 -14.93
N ASN A 93 6.41 3.05 -14.19
CA ASN A 93 6.39 1.68 -13.69
C ASN A 93 5.30 1.45 -12.65
N VAL A 94 5.06 2.40 -11.73
CA VAL A 94 3.95 2.31 -10.77
C VAL A 94 2.61 2.37 -11.49
N TYR A 95 2.45 3.33 -12.40
CA TYR A 95 1.21 3.50 -13.18
C TYR A 95 0.89 2.23 -13.99
N ASN A 96 1.87 1.77 -14.77
CA ASN A 96 1.72 0.57 -15.61
C ASN A 96 1.48 -0.70 -14.76
N GLY A 97 2.15 -0.81 -13.61
CA GLY A 97 1.97 -1.94 -12.69
C GLY A 97 0.54 -2.02 -12.16
N LEU A 98 -0.06 -0.89 -11.78
CA LEU A 98 -1.44 -0.84 -11.30
C LEU A 98 -2.44 -1.10 -12.44
N TYR A 99 -2.24 -0.52 -13.63
CA TYR A 99 -3.12 -0.80 -14.77
C TYR A 99 -2.96 -2.23 -15.32
N MET A 100 -1.81 -2.87 -15.18
CA MET A 100 -1.65 -4.31 -15.48
C MET A 100 -2.55 -5.16 -14.56
N ILE A 101 -2.70 -4.80 -13.28
CA ILE A 101 -3.64 -5.47 -12.39
C ILE A 101 -5.08 -5.25 -12.85
N VAL A 102 -5.44 -4.00 -13.20
CA VAL A 102 -6.76 -3.66 -13.74
C VAL A 102 -7.05 -4.48 -15.01
N SER A 103 -6.10 -4.55 -15.94
CA SER A 103 -6.24 -5.32 -17.19
C SER A 103 -6.46 -6.81 -16.91
N ARG A 104 -5.72 -7.42 -15.98
CA ARG A 104 -5.94 -8.82 -15.57
C ARG A 104 -7.31 -9.04 -14.94
N CYS A 105 -7.80 -8.08 -14.16
CA CYS A 105 -9.15 -8.13 -13.59
C CYS A 105 -10.22 -8.03 -14.67
N ASN A 106 -10.05 -7.12 -15.64
CA ASN A 106 -10.99 -6.95 -16.75
C ASN A 106 -11.04 -8.20 -17.62
N PHE A 107 -9.88 -8.80 -17.95
CA PHE A 107 -9.83 -10.08 -18.65
C PHE A 107 -10.67 -11.14 -17.92
N PHE A 108 -10.52 -11.28 -16.61
CA PHE A 108 -11.33 -12.21 -15.83
C PHE A 108 -12.83 -11.91 -15.98
N PHE A 109 -13.24 -10.64 -15.92
CA PHE A 109 -14.64 -10.26 -16.03
C PHE A 109 -15.22 -10.52 -17.42
N ASP A 110 -14.44 -10.34 -18.48
CA ASP A 110 -14.88 -10.55 -19.86
C ASP A 110 -15.06 -12.06 -20.17
N TYR A 111 -14.35 -12.95 -19.46
CA TYR A 111 -14.41 -14.39 -19.69
C TYR A 111 -15.07 -15.22 -18.57
N LYS A 112 -15.43 -14.63 -17.43
CA LYS A 112 -15.99 -15.36 -16.27
C LYS A 112 -17.29 -16.09 -16.56
N ASP A 113 -18.15 -15.55 -17.42
CA ASP A 113 -19.50 -16.10 -17.70
C ASP A 113 -19.41 -17.47 -18.40
N GLN A 114 -18.37 -17.72 -19.21
CA GLN A 114 -18.13 -19.03 -19.81
C GLN A 114 -17.74 -20.09 -18.76
N VAL A 115 -17.06 -19.69 -17.66
CA VAL A 115 -16.78 -20.58 -16.54
C VAL A 115 -18.04 -20.84 -15.72
N GLU A 116 -18.81 -19.78 -15.42
CA GLU A 116 -20.04 -19.88 -14.65
C GLU A 116 -21.04 -20.86 -15.29
N ALA A 117 -21.15 -20.87 -16.61
CA ALA A 117 -21.99 -21.79 -17.37
C ALA A 117 -21.59 -23.28 -17.21
N THR A 118 -20.38 -23.58 -16.72
CA THR A 118 -19.88 -24.96 -16.53
C THR A 118 -20.06 -25.48 -15.10
N LEU A 119 -20.45 -24.64 -14.13
CA LEU A 119 -20.51 -24.97 -12.70
C LEU A 119 -21.63 -25.97 -12.41
N LYS A 120 -21.27 -27.14 -11.87
CA LYS A 120 -22.21 -28.22 -11.59
C LYS A 120 -22.51 -28.39 -10.09
N THR A 121 -21.50 -28.21 -9.25
CA THR A 121 -21.64 -28.47 -7.81
C THR A 121 -21.75 -27.16 -7.02
N THR A 122 -22.30 -27.23 -5.81
CA THR A 122 -22.34 -26.09 -4.88
C THR A 122 -20.92 -25.64 -4.53
N ALA A 123 -19.99 -26.58 -4.34
CA ALA A 123 -18.60 -26.27 -4.05
C ALA A 123 -17.94 -25.45 -5.18
N ASP A 124 -18.15 -25.85 -6.46
CA ASP A 124 -17.62 -25.09 -7.61
C ASP A 124 -18.21 -23.67 -7.64
N LYS A 125 -19.51 -23.53 -7.35
CA LYS A 125 -20.19 -22.22 -7.30
C LYS A 125 -19.65 -21.35 -6.19
N ASP A 126 -19.44 -21.89 -5.01
CA ASP A 126 -18.89 -21.16 -3.86
C ASP A 126 -17.43 -20.74 -4.11
N ASP A 127 -16.60 -21.63 -4.67
CA ASP A 127 -15.24 -21.32 -5.03
C ASP A 127 -15.16 -20.26 -6.14
N PHE A 128 -15.98 -20.40 -7.18
CA PHE A 128 -16.06 -19.40 -8.25
C PHE A 128 -16.50 -18.04 -7.73
N LYS A 129 -17.57 -18.00 -6.94
CA LYS A 129 -18.08 -16.76 -6.31
C LYS A 129 -16.98 -16.06 -5.50
N LYS A 130 -16.22 -16.82 -4.74
CA LYS A 130 -15.08 -16.31 -3.97
C LYS A 130 -14.02 -15.69 -4.88
N ARG A 131 -13.68 -16.34 -6.02
CA ARG A 131 -12.69 -15.78 -6.99
C ARG A 131 -13.21 -14.49 -7.62
N VAL A 132 -14.48 -14.44 -7.96
CA VAL A 132 -15.13 -13.21 -8.45
C VAL A 132 -14.96 -12.06 -7.44
N GLY A 133 -15.22 -12.32 -6.16
CA GLY A 133 -15.03 -11.33 -5.09
C GLY A 133 -13.57 -10.86 -4.94
N GLU A 134 -12.62 -11.79 -5.02
CA GLU A 134 -11.19 -11.48 -4.97
C GLU A 134 -10.73 -10.60 -6.14
N VAL A 135 -11.24 -10.84 -7.34
CA VAL A 135 -10.93 -10.02 -8.53
C VAL A 135 -11.54 -8.61 -8.42
N TYR A 136 -12.77 -8.49 -7.93
CA TYR A 136 -13.36 -7.17 -7.65
C TYR A 136 -12.54 -6.40 -6.61
N PHE A 137 -12.12 -7.05 -5.54
CA PHE A 137 -11.26 -6.40 -4.54
C PHE A 137 -9.91 -5.95 -5.15
N ALA A 138 -9.28 -6.78 -5.96
CA ALA A 138 -8.01 -6.46 -6.61
C ALA A 138 -8.13 -5.22 -7.51
N ARG A 139 -9.22 -5.11 -8.31
CA ARG A 139 -9.45 -3.94 -9.15
C ARG A 139 -9.75 -2.69 -8.33
N ALA A 140 -10.57 -2.81 -7.30
CA ALA A 140 -10.85 -1.73 -6.37
C ALA A 140 -9.56 -1.19 -5.70
N LEU A 141 -8.68 -2.10 -5.24
CA LEU A 141 -7.40 -1.73 -4.64
C LEU A 141 -6.51 -1.01 -5.66
N ALA A 142 -6.36 -1.55 -6.87
CA ALA A 142 -5.55 -0.91 -7.91
C ALA A 142 -6.07 0.49 -8.27
N PHE A 143 -7.38 0.67 -8.46
CA PHE A 143 -7.98 1.98 -8.71
C PHE A 143 -7.82 2.93 -7.52
N SER A 144 -7.97 2.45 -6.29
CA SER A 144 -7.78 3.30 -5.10
C SER A 144 -6.34 3.79 -4.96
N GLU A 145 -5.34 2.96 -5.28
CA GLU A 145 -3.94 3.37 -5.29
C GLU A 145 -3.63 4.34 -6.43
N LEU A 146 -4.22 4.16 -7.61
CA LEU A 146 -4.13 5.14 -8.71
C LEU A 146 -4.68 6.49 -8.28
N ILE A 147 -5.85 6.55 -7.63
CA ILE A 147 -6.42 7.80 -7.11
C ILE A 147 -5.47 8.41 -6.07
N ARG A 148 -5.04 7.64 -5.09
CA ARG A 148 -4.20 8.11 -3.98
C ARG A 148 -2.88 8.73 -4.46
N ILE A 149 -2.29 8.15 -5.50
CA ILE A 149 -0.97 8.54 -5.99
C ILE A 149 -1.07 9.60 -7.08
N PHE A 150 -2.01 9.46 -8.03
CA PHE A 150 -2.07 10.25 -9.26
C PHE A 150 -3.19 11.31 -9.28
N CYS A 151 -3.98 11.45 -8.22
CA CYS A 151 -5.00 12.48 -8.14
C CYS A 151 -4.75 13.43 -6.97
N GLU A 152 -5.37 14.60 -7.04
CA GLU A 152 -5.47 15.51 -5.90
C GLU A 152 -6.49 14.99 -4.88
N PRO A 153 -6.38 15.39 -3.60
CA PRO A 153 -7.43 15.12 -2.64
C PRO A 153 -8.77 15.64 -3.14
N MET A 154 -9.83 14.84 -2.98
CA MET A 154 -11.17 15.22 -3.40
C MET A 154 -11.72 16.32 -2.49
N THR A 155 -12.24 17.37 -3.09
CA THR A 155 -12.97 18.48 -2.42
C THR A 155 -14.33 18.62 -3.07
N THR A 156 -15.25 19.37 -2.45
CA THR A 156 -16.53 19.72 -3.08
C THR A 156 -16.35 20.49 -4.39
N ALA A 157 -15.26 21.26 -4.51
CA ALA A 157 -14.97 22.06 -5.70
C ALA A 157 -14.46 21.24 -6.88
N ASN A 158 -13.68 20.16 -6.64
CA ASN A 158 -13.04 19.39 -7.72
C ASN A 158 -13.67 18.00 -7.98
N ALA A 159 -14.58 17.54 -7.12
CA ALA A 159 -15.16 16.19 -7.19
C ALA A 159 -15.76 15.86 -8.56
N ASN A 160 -16.44 16.82 -9.19
CA ASN A 160 -17.09 16.65 -10.48
C ASN A 160 -16.36 17.35 -11.65
N THR A 161 -15.11 17.80 -11.42
CA THR A 161 -14.32 18.43 -12.48
C THR A 161 -13.77 17.34 -13.42
N GLU A 162 -13.99 17.51 -14.72
CA GLU A 162 -13.49 16.58 -15.73
C GLU A 162 -11.97 16.43 -15.68
N ASN A 163 -11.48 15.24 -15.95
CA ASN A 163 -10.06 14.87 -15.99
C ASN A 163 -9.30 14.98 -14.67
N MET A 164 -9.98 15.12 -13.54
CA MET A 164 -9.34 15.14 -12.21
C MET A 164 -9.20 13.75 -11.56
N GLY A 165 -9.96 12.76 -12.04
CA GLY A 165 -9.90 11.37 -11.59
C GLY A 165 -8.87 10.53 -12.35
N ILE A 166 -9.12 9.24 -12.45
CA ILE A 166 -8.28 8.25 -13.16
C ILE A 166 -8.94 7.82 -14.49
N CYS A 167 -8.20 7.10 -15.34
CA CYS A 167 -8.75 6.44 -16.50
C CYS A 167 -9.49 5.17 -16.05
N LEU A 168 -10.82 5.14 -16.18
CA LEU A 168 -11.64 3.97 -15.82
C LEU A 168 -11.66 2.96 -16.98
N ALA A 169 -10.58 2.18 -17.12
CA ALA A 169 -10.52 1.06 -18.04
C ALA A 169 -11.36 -0.10 -17.46
N MET A 170 -12.52 -0.38 -18.06
CA MET A 170 -13.51 -1.33 -17.53
C MET A 170 -13.61 -2.64 -18.33
N THR A 171 -12.97 -2.70 -19.48
CA THR A 171 -12.92 -3.87 -20.36
C THR A 171 -11.49 -4.24 -20.69
N TYR A 172 -11.23 -5.50 -20.96
CA TYR A 172 -9.94 -5.95 -21.50
C TYR A 172 -9.85 -5.55 -22.98
N SER A 173 -8.70 -5.08 -23.40
CA SER A 173 -8.42 -4.79 -24.80
C SER A 173 -6.92 -4.91 -25.07
N ASP A 174 -6.54 -5.54 -26.16
CA ASP A 174 -5.17 -5.57 -26.68
C ASP A 174 -4.78 -4.22 -27.31
N ASP A 175 -5.76 -3.47 -27.82
CA ASP A 175 -5.54 -2.11 -28.26
C ASP A 175 -5.52 -1.17 -27.06
N VAL A 176 -4.59 -0.21 -27.04
CA VAL A 176 -4.54 0.82 -26.01
C VAL A 176 -5.75 1.76 -26.21
N PRO A 177 -6.86 1.59 -25.49
CA PRO A 177 -7.98 2.49 -25.65
C PRO A 177 -7.57 3.88 -25.16
N MET A 178 -7.84 4.91 -25.95
CA MET A 178 -7.71 6.31 -25.52
C MET A 178 -8.83 6.63 -24.51
N VAL A 179 -8.67 6.16 -23.28
CA VAL A 179 -9.65 6.40 -22.21
C VAL A 179 -9.32 7.75 -21.58
N LYS A 180 -10.26 8.68 -21.61
CA LYS A 180 -10.14 9.94 -20.88
C LYS A 180 -10.14 9.68 -19.36
N ARG A 181 -9.48 10.56 -18.63
CA ARG A 181 -9.61 10.58 -17.17
C ARG A 181 -11.06 10.94 -16.81
N SER A 182 -11.60 10.25 -15.81
CA SER A 182 -12.92 10.52 -15.23
C SER A 182 -12.87 11.72 -14.28
N THR A 183 -13.99 12.05 -13.67
CA THR A 183 -14.01 12.90 -12.48
C THR A 183 -13.50 12.12 -11.26
N LEU A 184 -13.12 12.83 -10.20
CA LEU A 184 -12.74 12.19 -8.92
C LEU A 184 -13.89 11.38 -8.32
N LEU A 185 -15.10 11.95 -8.35
CA LEU A 185 -16.27 11.27 -7.81
C LEU A 185 -16.61 9.99 -8.57
N GLU A 186 -16.54 9.99 -9.90
CA GLU A 186 -16.73 8.79 -10.71
C GLU A 186 -15.66 7.72 -10.38
N SER A 187 -14.40 8.15 -10.24
CA SER A 187 -13.31 7.25 -9.85
C SER A 187 -13.56 6.57 -8.51
N TYR A 188 -13.92 7.33 -7.49
CA TYR A 188 -14.25 6.78 -6.17
C TYR A 188 -15.51 5.91 -6.18
N ASN A 189 -16.54 6.30 -6.93
CA ASN A 189 -17.76 5.51 -7.06
C ASN A 189 -17.49 4.15 -7.70
N GLN A 190 -16.57 4.08 -8.68
CA GLN A 190 -16.17 2.79 -9.26
C GLN A 190 -15.44 1.92 -8.23
N VAL A 191 -14.52 2.48 -7.44
CA VAL A 191 -13.86 1.75 -6.33
C VAL A 191 -14.90 1.21 -5.35
N LEU A 192 -15.87 2.02 -4.94
CA LEU A 192 -16.93 1.61 -4.01
C LEU A 192 -17.86 0.56 -4.60
N SER A 193 -18.15 0.64 -5.91
CA SER A 193 -18.94 -0.37 -6.62
C SER A 193 -18.22 -1.73 -6.62
N ASP A 194 -16.93 -1.75 -6.94
CA ASP A 194 -16.13 -2.97 -6.91
C ASP A 194 -16.01 -3.52 -5.48
N LEU A 195 -15.83 -2.67 -4.46
CA LEU A 195 -15.79 -3.09 -3.06
C LEU A 195 -17.11 -3.69 -2.58
N LYS A 196 -18.25 -3.17 -3.06
CA LYS A 196 -19.55 -3.76 -2.79
C LYS A 196 -19.66 -5.17 -3.37
N GLN A 197 -19.24 -5.36 -4.62
CA GLN A 197 -19.19 -6.68 -5.25
C GLN A 197 -18.23 -7.63 -4.51
N ALA A 198 -17.08 -7.13 -4.05
CA ALA A 198 -16.17 -7.93 -3.23
C ALA A 198 -16.81 -8.36 -1.90
N GLU A 199 -17.51 -7.45 -1.19
CA GLU A 199 -18.22 -7.74 0.06
C GLU A 199 -19.31 -8.81 -0.11
N GLU A 200 -20.06 -8.77 -1.22
CA GLU A 200 -21.13 -9.72 -1.53
C GLU A 200 -20.62 -11.13 -1.90
N ASN A 201 -19.39 -11.23 -2.39
CA ASN A 201 -18.85 -12.47 -2.97
C ASN A 201 -17.76 -13.13 -2.11
N ILE A 202 -16.98 -12.37 -1.31
CA ILE A 202 -15.97 -12.95 -0.41
C ILE A 202 -16.68 -13.51 0.84
N PRO A 203 -16.51 -14.82 1.17
CA PRO A 203 -17.20 -15.42 2.31
C PRO A 203 -16.65 -14.91 3.65
N ALA A 204 -17.51 -14.83 4.67
CA ALA A 204 -17.18 -14.40 6.02
C ALA A 204 -16.07 -15.24 6.67
N ALA A 205 -16.00 -16.53 6.36
CA ALA A 205 -14.94 -17.44 6.83
C ALA A 205 -13.52 -17.01 6.43
N ARG A 206 -13.38 -16.06 5.49
CA ARG A 206 -12.10 -15.47 5.10
C ARG A 206 -11.72 -14.22 5.89
N THR A 207 -12.47 -13.85 6.90
CA THR A 207 -12.09 -12.76 7.81
C THR A 207 -11.20 -13.35 8.92
N VAL A 208 -9.91 -13.52 8.60
CA VAL A 208 -8.92 -14.12 9.50
C VAL A 208 -7.61 -13.32 9.45
N ALA A 209 -6.91 -13.28 10.59
CA ALA A 209 -5.61 -12.63 10.70
C ALA A 209 -4.52 -13.40 9.95
N ASP A 210 -3.42 -12.71 9.66
CA ASP A 210 -2.20 -13.25 9.05
C ASP A 210 -2.44 -13.96 7.69
N ASN A 211 -3.47 -13.52 6.97
CA ASN A 211 -3.91 -14.18 5.75
C ASN A 211 -3.24 -13.57 4.50
N PRO A 212 -2.63 -14.39 3.62
CA PRO A 212 -2.09 -13.93 2.34
C PRO A 212 -3.16 -13.73 1.25
N TYR A 213 -4.41 -14.07 1.52
CA TYR A 213 -5.53 -13.91 0.58
C TYR A 213 -6.45 -12.78 0.98
N PHE A 214 -7.17 -12.19 0.03
CA PHE A 214 -8.15 -11.16 0.31
C PHE A 214 -9.29 -11.71 1.18
N SER A 215 -9.68 -10.90 2.15
CA SER A 215 -10.70 -11.22 3.16
C SER A 215 -11.71 -10.09 3.28
N LEU A 216 -12.86 -10.36 3.91
CA LEU A 216 -13.79 -9.27 4.24
C LEU A 216 -13.14 -8.21 5.14
N GLY A 217 -12.17 -8.60 5.99
CA GLY A 217 -11.38 -7.63 6.76
C GLY A 217 -10.61 -6.66 5.87
N ALA A 218 -10.00 -7.15 4.79
CA ALA A 218 -9.32 -6.30 3.80
C ALA A 218 -10.30 -5.40 3.04
N VAL A 219 -11.49 -5.91 2.68
CA VAL A 219 -12.54 -5.11 2.03
C VAL A 219 -12.95 -3.95 2.92
N TYR A 220 -13.26 -4.21 4.19
CA TYR A 220 -13.68 -3.17 5.14
C TYR A 220 -12.55 -2.20 5.47
N ALA A 221 -11.31 -2.66 5.56
CA ALA A 221 -10.14 -1.79 5.76
C ALA A 221 -9.97 -0.82 4.59
N LEU A 222 -10.10 -1.31 3.35
CA LEU A 222 -10.04 -0.44 2.16
C LEU A 222 -11.25 0.50 2.08
N GLN A 223 -12.47 0.05 2.41
CA GLN A 223 -13.64 0.92 2.50
C GLN A 223 -13.40 2.06 3.51
N ALA A 224 -12.85 1.76 4.68
CA ALA A 224 -12.54 2.78 5.70
C ALA A 224 -11.55 3.83 5.19
N ARG A 225 -10.47 3.40 4.51
CA ARG A 225 -9.47 4.28 3.88
C ARG A 225 -10.08 5.15 2.78
N VAL A 226 -10.86 4.56 1.88
CA VAL A 226 -11.51 5.26 0.77
C VAL A 226 -12.50 6.30 1.27
N TYR A 227 -13.39 5.93 2.18
CA TYR A 227 -14.37 6.84 2.75
C TYR A 227 -13.72 7.97 3.56
N LEU A 228 -12.63 7.71 4.30
CA LEU A 228 -11.87 8.76 4.96
C LEU A 228 -11.36 9.78 3.93
N ASN A 229 -10.72 9.33 2.85
CA ASN A 229 -10.21 10.20 1.81
C ASN A 229 -11.31 11.03 1.12
N MET A 230 -12.47 10.43 0.87
CA MET A 230 -13.63 11.15 0.30
C MET A 230 -14.23 12.18 1.26
N GLY A 231 -14.15 11.94 2.56
CA GLY A 231 -14.71 12.83 3.59
C GLY A 231 -13.84 14.04 3.94
N MET A 232 -12.56 13.99 3.57
CA MET A 232 -11.55 14.96 4.04
C MET A 232 -11.43 16.24 3.20
N GLY A 233 -12.10 16.32 2.08
CA GLY A 233 -11.85 17.38 1.09
C GLY A 233 -11.94 18.82 1.56
N ASP A 234 -12.71 19.11 2.60
CA ASP A 234 -12.80 20.42 3.23
C ASP A 234 -12.43 20.27 4.71
N LEU A 235 -11.27 20.78 5.11
CA LEU A 235 -10.68 20.61 6.45
C LEU A 235 -11.46 21.40 7.52
N SER A 236 -12.61 20.90 7.91
CA SER A 236 -13.42 21.46 8.98
C SER A 236 -14.20 20.36 9.69
N ILE A 237 -14.50 20.57 10.97
CA ILE A 237 -15.38 19.66 11.72
C ILE A 237 -16.75 19.61 11.06
N LYS A 238 -17.17 18.43 10.63
CA LYS A 238 -18.43 18.20 9.91
C LYS A 238 -19.17 17.00 10.50
N LYS A 239 -19.98 17.25 11.51
CA LYS A 239 -20.74 16.21 12.23
C LYS A 239 -21.65 15.36 11.32
N ASP A 240 -22.07 15.93 10.21
CA ASP A 240 -23.00 15.28 9.27
C ASP A 240 -22.34 14.74 8.00
N ASN A 241 -21.00 14.65 7.96
CA ASN A 241 -20.30 14.11 6.81
C ASN A 241 -20.52 12.59 6.67
N GLU A 242 -21.30 12.19 5.68
CA GLU A 242 -21.69 10.80 5.47
C GLU A 242 -20.52 9.90 5.09
N TYR A 243 -19.49 10.40 4.41
CA TYR A 243 -18.31 9.60 4.08
C TYR A 243 -17.49 9.29 5.34
N LEU A 244 -17.33 10.26 6.25
CA LEU A 244 -16.64 10.01 7.52
C LEU A 244 -17.41 9.03 8.40
N LYS A 245 -18.76 9.13 8.47
CA LYS A 245 -19.60 8.14 9.17
C LYS A 245 -19.41 6.73 8.59
N LYS A 246 -19.39 6.60 7.25
CA LYS A 246 -19.13 5.32 6.58
C LYS A 246 -17.71 4.80 6.82
N SER A 247 -16.71 5.69 6.93
CA SER A 247 -15.35 5.30 7.32
C SER A 247 -15.32 4.69 8.72
N VAL A 248 -16.00 5.33 9.69
CA VAL A 248 -16.13 4.82 11.06
C VAL A 248 -16.85 3.46 11.08
N GLU A 249 -17.93 3.32 10.32
CA GLU A 249 -18.69 2.07 10.22
C GLU A 249 -17.81 0.94 9.66
N ALA A 250 -17.15 1.17 8.53
CA ALA A 250 -16.29 0.17 7.87
C ALA A 250 -15.13 -0.26 8.79
N ALA A 251 -14.43 0.70 9.42
CA ALA A 251 -13.40 0.41 10.41
C ALA A 251 -13.96 -0.37 11.61
N GLY A 252 -15.17 -0.01 12.06
CA GLY A 252 -15.89 -0.71 13.11
C GLY A 252 -16.20 -2.16 12.76
N LYS A 253 -16.53 -2.47 11.51
CA LYS A 253 -16.72 -3.86 11.03
C LYS A 253 -15.43 -4.66 11.21
N VAL A 254 -14.26 -4.14 10.81
CA VAL A 254 -12.97 -4.83 11.01
C VAL A 254 -12.72 -5.13 12.48
N ILE A 255 -12.81 -4.11 13.33
CA ILE A 255 -12.45 -4.21 14.75
C ILE A 255 -13.40 -5.14 15.51
N LYS A 256 -14.70 -5.12 15.19
CA LYS A 256 -15.72 -5.94 15.85
C LYS A 256 -15.65 -7.43 15.50
N THR A 257 -14.99 -7.82 14.42
CA THR A 257 -14.86 -9.25 14.07
C THR A 257 -14.13 -10.04 15.14
N GLY A 258 -13.23 -9.40 15.91
CA GLY A 258 -12.33 -10.07 16.84
C GLY A 258 -11.29 -10.98 16.16
N ALA A 259 -11.26 -11.01 14.84
CA ALA A 259 -10.30 -11.80 14.08
C ALA A 259 -8.88 -11.20 14.10
N TYR A 260 -8.79 -9.90 14.38
CA TYR A 260 -7.52 -9.16 14.37
C TYR A 260 -7.26 -8.54 15.74
N THR A 261 -6.00 -8.56 16.19
CA THR A 261 -5.56 -7.93 17.44
C THR A 261 -4.34 -7.06 17.21
N LEU A 262 -4.26 -5.90 17.89
CA LEU A 262 -3.08 -5.05 17.80
C LEU A 262 -1.85 -5.77 18.38
N SER A 263 -0.79 -5.86 17.60
CA SER A 263 0.49 -6.43 18.02
C SER A 263 1.04 -5.74 19.26
N ASP A 264 1.55 -6.52 20.20
CA ASP A 264 2.17 -5.98 21.40
C ASP A 264 3.66 -5.74 21.19
N ALA A 265 4.09 -4.49 21.30
CA ALA A 265 5.48 -4.09 21.20
C ALA A 265 6.18 -4.03 22.59
N VAL A 266 5.43 -4.14 23.68
CA VAL A 266 5.91 -3.94 25.05
C VAL A 266 6.34 -5.25 25.69
N ASN A 267 5.54 -6.31 25.52
CA ASN A 267 5.74 -7.59 26.18
C ASN A 267 6.30 -8.64 25.23
N ASN A 268 7.34 -9.36 25.65
CA ASN A 268 7.84 -10.51 24.92
C ASN A 268 6.86 -11.67 25.03
N ALA A 269 6.45 -12.23 23.90
CA ALA A 269 5.49 -13.32 23.82
C ALA A 269 6.01 -14.54 23.03
N PHE A 270 7.07 -14.37 22.23
CA PHE A 270 7.58 -15.39 21.34
C PHE A 270 9.05 -15.67 21.62
N GLN A 271 9.44 -16.94 21.46
CA GLN A 271 10.84 -17.36 21.57
C GLN A 271 11.23 -18.06 20.25
N VAL A 272 12.31 -17.56 19.63
CA VAL A 272 12.93 -18.16 18.46
C VAL A 272 14.41 -18.43 18.75
N GLY A 273 14.77 -19.68 18.86
CA GLY A 273 16.08 -20.07 19.38
C GLY A 273 16.29 -19.59 20.83
N SER A 274 17.35 -18.84 21.08
CA SER A 274 17.64 -18.21 22.38
C SER A 274 17.08 -16.79 22.53
N THR A 275 16.49 -16.22 21.49
CA THR A 275 16.03 -14.82 21.48
C THR A 275 14.53 -14.73 21.76
N GLN A 276 14.17 -13.79 22.61
CA GLN A 276 12.76 -13.44 22.86
C GLN A 276 12.35 -12.26 21.99
N TYR A 277 11.14 -12.32 21.47
CA TYR A 277 10.53 -11.31 20.61
C TYR A 277 9.16 -10.90 21.13
N THR A 278 8.83 -9.62 20.93
CA THR A 278 7.45 -9.14 21.03
C THR A 278 6.66 -9.54 19.78
N ASP A 279 5.32 -9.56 19.85
CA ASP A 279 4.47 -9.79 18.68
C ASP A 279 4.74 -8.74 17.56
N TYR A 280 4.99 -7.48 17.95
CA TYR A 280 5.36 -6.42 17.01
C TYR A 280 6.68 -6.68 16.28
N GLN A 281 7.68 -7.21 16.96
CA GLN A 281 8.94 -7.63 16.34
C GLN A 281 8.75 -8.83 15.40
N MET A 282 7.89 -9.79 15.79
CA MET A 282 7.53 -10.93 14.94
C MET A 282 6.87 -10.46 13.62
N MET A 283 5.99 -9.47 13.69
CA MET A 283 5.34 -8.90 12.54
C MET A 283 6.35 -8.34 11.51
N TRP A 284 7.40 -7.66 11.95
CA TRP A 284 8.37 -7.03 11.04
C TRP A 284 9.52 -7.95 10.62
N LYS A 285 9.90 -8.89 11.49
CA LYS A 285 11.03 -9.79 11.23
C LYS A 285 10.63 -11.11 10.58
N TYR A 286 9.48 -11.69 10.98
CA TYR A 286 9.01 -13.00 10.51
C TYR A 286 7.72 -12.91 9.70
N ASP A 287 7.20 -11.71 9.47
CA ASP A 287 5.95 -11.47 8.75
C ASP A 287 4.73 -12.19 9.36
N GLN A 288 4.69 -12.34 10.69
CA GLN A 288 3.68 -13.08 11.45
C GLN A 288 3.11 -12.21 12.57
N SER A 289 1.80 -11.98 12.57
CA SER A 289 1.04 -11.36 13.66
C SER A 289 -0.45 -11.34 13.37
N ASP A 290 -1.27 -11.40 14.40
CA ASP A 290 -2.72 -11.22 14.32
C ASP A 290 -3.15 -9.77 13.98
N GLU A 291 -2.21 -8.83 13.91
CA GLU A 291 -2.49 -7.48 13.42
C GLU A 291 -2.61 -7.42 11.89
N ILE A 292 -2.03 -8.38 11.18
CA ILE A 292 -1.97 -8.40 9.72
C ILE A 292 -3.34 -8.78 9.16
N ILE A 293 -3.97 -7.85 8.46
CA ILE A 293 -5.24 -8.08 7.75
C ILE A 293 -4.97 -8.72 6.38
N TRP A 294 -3.95 -8.24 5.68
CA TRP A 294 -3.48 -8.82 4.43
C TRP A 294 -1.99 -8.54 4.24
N LYS A 295 -1.26 -9.59 3.86
CA LYS A 295 0.15 -9.52 3.44
C LYS A 295 0.33 -10.09 2.05
N ILE A 296 1.32 -9.60 1.34
CA ILE A 296 1.69 -10.10 0.01
C ILE A 296 2.63 -11.28 0.20
N ALA A 297 2.14 -12.49 -0.05
CA ALA A 297 2.93 -13.71 0.13
C ALA A 297 4.15 -13.75 -0.79
N MET A 298 5.29 -14.06 -0.22
CA MET A 298 6.56 -14.22 -0.91
C MET A 298 7.21 -15.56 -0.61
N THR A 299 8.10 -15.98 -1.49
CA THR A 299 8.97 -17.14 -1.30
C THR A 299 10.41 -16.76 -1.63
N PRO A 300 11.43 -17.55 -1.23
CA PRO A 300 12.84 -17.27 -1.54
C PRO A 300 13.17 -17.12 -3.03
N VAL A 301 12.30 -17.63 -3.91
CA VAL A 301 12.46 -17.61 -5.37
C VAL A 301 11.43 -16.73 -6.09
N SER A 302 10.42 -16.20 -5.39
CA SER A 302 9.35 -15.37 -5.94
C SER A 302 8.97 -14.28 -4.95
N TYR A 303 9.72 -13.16 -4.95
CA TYR A 303 9.53 -12.03 -4.01
C TYR A 303 9.38 -10.67 -4.69
N GLY A 304 9.65 -10.52 -5.99
CA GLY A 304 9.51 -9.27 -6.72
C GLY A 304 10.63 -8.28 -6.38
N GLY A 305 10.43 -7.46 -5.36
CA GLY A 305 11.41 -6.49 -4.84
C GLY A 305 11.65 -6.65 -3.35
N THR A 306 12.55 -5.87 -2.78
CA THR A 306 12.86 -5.89 -1.35
C THR A 306 13.10 -4.48 -0.80
N LEU A 307 12.25 -4.06 0.14
CA LEU A 307 12.32 -2.73 0.76
C LEU A 307 13.62 -2.53 1.56
N GLY A 308 14.05 -3.55 2.28
CA GLY A 308 15.26 -3.49 3.12
C GLY A 308 16.54 -3.27 2.34
N ARG A 309 16.60 -3.63 1.05
CA ARG A 309 17.76 -3.38 0.18
C ARG A 309 18.15 -1.90 0.11
N TYR A 310 17.16 -1.02 0.02
CA TYR A 310 17.40 0.43 -0.07
C TYR A 310 17.62 1.10 1.28
N LEU A 311 17.09 0.50 2.35
CA LEU A 311 17.08 1.07 3.68
C LEU A 311 18.26 0.60 4.55
N LEU A 312 18.70 -0.64 4.36
CA LEU A 312 19.82 -1.24 5.08
C LEU A 312 21.09 -1.30 4.22
N GLY A 313 20.97 -1.80 2.99
CA GLY A 313 22.09 -1.96 2.07
C GLY A 313 23.23 -2.83 2.61
N TYR A 314 22.98 -3.72 3.59
CA TYR A 314 24.02 -4.54 4.20
C TYR A 314 24.52 -5.64 3.25
N ASN A 315 25.81 -5.71 3.07
CA ASN A 315 26.45 -6.63 2.12
C ASN A 315 27.30 -7.74 2.80
N THR A 316 27.00 -8.10 4.04
CA THR A 316 27.74 -9.03 4.90
C THR A 316 28.98 -8.46 5.58
N VAL A 317 29.40 -7.23 5.23
CA VAL A 317 30.58 -6.56 5.80
C VAL A 317 30.17 -5.24 6.47
N ALA A 318 29.38 -4.43 5.77
CA ALA A 318 29.02 -3.09 6.22
C ALA A 318 27.62 -2.69 5.76
N TYR A 319 27.02 -1.72 6.43
CA TYR A 319 25.79 -1.08 6.02
C TYR A 319 26.06 0.00 4.96
N SER A 320 25.23 0.03 3.91
CA SER A 320 25.32 1.02 2.83
C SER A 320 23.92 1.51 2.44
N PRO A 321 23.18 2.13 3.39
CA PRO A 321 21.81 2.55 3.17
C PRO A 321 21.75 3.69 2.14
N GLN A 322 20.69 3.70 1.32
CA GLN A 322 20.43 4.83 0.42
C GLN A 322 19.82 6.02 1.17
N TYR A 323 19.11 5.73 2.26
CA TYR A 323 18.40 6.70 3.08
C TYR A 323 18.58 6.40 4.56
N HIS A 324 18.72 7.45 5.35
CA HIS A 324 18.77 7.41 6.80
C HIS A 324 17.42 7.78 7.40
N PHE A 325 17.21 7.42 8.65
CA PHE A 325 16.02 7.80 9.41
C PHE A 325 15.99 9.32 9.62
N SER A 326 14.80 9.94 9.45
CA SER A 326 14.65 11.38 9.70
C SER A 326 14.74 11.70 11.18
N GLU A 327 15.63 12.61 11.56
CA GLU A 327 15.79 13.07 12.96
C GLU A 327 14.51 13.73 13.46
N ALA A 328 13.80 14.47 12.62
CA ALA A 328 12.52 15.09 12.96
C ALA A 328 11.45 14.04 13.29
N ILE A 329 11.41 12.95 12.54
CA ILE A 329 10.48 11.83 12.82
C ILE A 329 10.96 11.04 14.04
N LEU A 330 12.27 10.83 14.21
CA LEU A 330 12.81 10.13 15.37
C LEU A 330 12.44 10.85 16.67
N SER A 331 12.44 12.18 16.66
CA SER A 331 12.06 13.00 17.83
C SER A 331 10.58 12.88 18.25
N LEU A 332 9.73 12.27 17.41
CA LEU A 332 8.34 11.99 17.78
C LEU A 332 8.20 10.77 18.72
N TYR A 333 9.20 9.89 18.77
CA TYR A 333 9.21 8.75 19.68
C TYR A 333 9.80 9.17 21.03
N ASP A 334 9.11 8.85 22.11
CA ASP A 334 9.68 8.99 23.45
C ASP A 334 10.49 7.74 23.84
N ASP A 335 11.23 7.81 24.95
CA ASP A 335 12.12 6.72 25.41
C ASP A 335 11.36 5.41 25.72
N ASN A 336 10.06 5.49 25.96
CA ASN A 336 9.21 4.35 26.27
C ASN A 336 8.52 3.76 25.04
N ASP A 337 8.64 4.42 23.87
CA ASP A 337 8.05 3.95 22.62
C ASP A 337 8.92 2.85 22.01
N ARG A 338 8.43 1.63 22.03
CA ARG A 338 9.17 0.43 21.60
C ARG A 338 9.32 0.33 20.09
N ARG A 339 8.59 1.13 19.30
CA ARG A 339 8.72 1.15 17.84
C ARG A 339 10.06 1.71 17.38
N ALA A 340 10.60 2.71 18.08
CA ALA A 340 11.89 3.31 17.74
C ALA A 340 12.98 2.25 17.56
N SER A 341 13.11 1.33 18.52
CA SER A 341 14.12 0.26 18.48
C SER A 341 13.89 -0.81 17.40
N VAL A 342 12.68 -0.89 16.86
CA VAL A 342 12.36 -1.79 15.73
C VAL A 342 12.65 -1.11 14.38
N PHE A 343 12.39 0.17 14.28
CA PHE A 343 12.44 0.92 13.01
C PHE A 343 13.78 1.61 12.77
N CYS A 344 14.53 1.92 13.84
CA CYS A 344 15.73 2.73 13.78
C CYS A 344 16.80 2.19 14.71
N ASN A 345 18.00 2.02 14.19
CA ASN A 345 19.18 1.73 14.99
C ASN A 345 20.33 2.66 14.60
N GLN A 346 21.06 3.13 15.57
CA GLN A 346 22.30 3.84 15.32
C GLN A 346 23.42 2.81 15.08
N LEU A 347 23.90 2.76 13.85
CA LEU A 347 24.89 1.78 13.39
C LEU A 347 25.97 2.49 12.56
N GLU A 348 27.13 1.86 12.46
CA GLU A 348 28.23 2.32 11.62
C GLU A 348 27.97 1.93 10.16
N ASP A 349 28.09 2.91 9.25
CA ASP A 349 27.99 2.68 7.82
C ASP A 349 29.33 2.23 7.21
N ALA A 350 29.34 1.97 5.90
CA ALA A 350 30.52 1.54 5.16
C ALA A 350 31.68 2.55 5.14
N TYR A 351 31.46 3.77 5.61
CA TYR A 351 32.45 4.85 5.69
C TYR A 351 32.89 5.14 7.13
N GLY A 352 32.38 4.39 8.11
CA GLY A 352 32.69 4.56 9.53
C GLY A 352 31.87 5.64 10.24
N ASP A 353 30.82 6.16 9.58
CA ASP A 353 29.94 7.15 10.20
C ASP A 353 28.87 6.47 11.06
N GLN A 354 28.59 7.01 12.24
CA GLN A 354 27.48 6.57 13.09
C GLN A 354 26.19 7.24 12.62
N VAL A 355 25.32 6.47 11.98
CA VAL A 355 24.10 6.98 11.34
C VAL A 355 22.85 6.23 11.82
N TYR A 356 21.71 6.90 11.74
CA TYR A 356 20.40 6.29 12.04
C TYR A 356 19.90 5.48 10.85
N ILE A 357 20.12 4.17 10.90
CA ILE A 357 19.71 3.24 9.83
C ILE A 357 18.25 2.80 10.04
N ILE A 358 17.48 2.78 8.93
CA ILE A 358 16.10 2.32 8.93
C ILE A 358 16.10 0.79 8.92
N THR A 359 15.67 0.17 10.03
CA THR A 359 15.73 -1.28 10.26
C THR A 359 14.37 -1.97 10.21
N LYS A 360 13.31 -1.27 9.77
CA LYS A 360 11.94 -1.80 9.74
C LYS A 360 11.76 -3.05 8.87
N TYR A 361 12.54 -3.19 7.80
CA TYR A 361 12.48 -4.32 6.88
C TYR A 361 13.78 -5.10 6.88
N PRO A 362 14.07 -5.86 7.96
CA PRO A 362 15.40 -6.49 8.17
C PRO A 362 15.63 -7.75 7.32
N GLY A 363 14.63 -8.20 6.58
CA GLY A 363 14.61 -9.52 5.96
C GLY A 363 14.05 -10.60 6.90
N ASN A 364 13.15 -11.42 6.37
CA ASN A 364 12.58 -12.56 7.08
C ASN A 364 13.58 -13.74 7.00
N PRO A 365 14.11 -14.23 8.13
CA PRO A 365 15.08 -15.33 8.14
C PRO A 365 14.59 -16.60 7.44
N ASP A 366 13.28 -16.88 7.47
CA ASP A 366 12.68 -18.06 6.83
C ASP A 366 12.67 -17.93 5.29
N LEU A 367 12.79 -16.73 4.75
CA LEU A 367 12.80 -16.43 3.33
C LEU A 367 14.20 -16.08 2.80
N ASP A 368 15.10 -15.65 3.67
CA ASP A 368 16.38 -15.02 3.35
C ASP A 368 17.58 -15.95 3.59
N GLY A 369 17.41 -17.25 3.36
CA GLY A 369 18.33 -18.32 3.73
C GLY A 369 19.69 -18.40 2.99
N GLY A 370 20.25 -17.27 2.53
CA GLY A 370 21.54 -17.21 1.82
C GLY A 370 22.65 -16.51 2.62
N ALA A 371 23.91 -16.70 2.18
CA ALA A 371 25.07 -16.03 2.78
C ALA A 371 25.01 -14.50 2.58
N THR A 372 24.40 -14.01 1.51
CA THR A 372 24.16 -12.59 1.26
C THR A 372 22.69 -12.27 1.52
N PRO A 373 22.36 -11.31 2.43
CA PRO A 373 20.99 -10.93 2.73
C PRO A 373 20.27 -10.43 1.48
N LYS A 374 19.05 -10.93 1.25
CA LYS A 374 18.16 -10.46 0.19
C LYS A 374 17.14 -9.43 0.73
N PHE A 375 16.98 -9.35 2.04
CA PHE A 375 16.03 -8.48 2.75
C PHE A 375 14.57 -8.74 2.34
N ILE A 376 14.21 -10.01 2.14
CA ILE A 376 12.84 -10.39 1.77
C ILE A 376 11.94 -10.24 2.98
N ASN A 377 11.02 -9.28 2.96
CA ASN A 377 9.89 -9.17 3.88
C ASN A 377 8.59 -9.08 3.08
N MET A 378 7.54 -9.74 3.58
CA MET A 378 6.21 -9.66 2.98
C MET A 378 5.60 -8.28 3.27
N PRO A 379 5.31 -7.44 2.25
CA PRO A 379 4.60 -6.19 2.47
C PRO A 379 3.22 -6.42 3.09
N LYS A 380 2.77 -5.49 3.92
CA LYS A 380 1.53 -5.55 4.69
C LYS A 380 0.63 -4.36 4.34
N PRO A 381 -0.07 -4.37 3.17
CA PRO A 381 -0.87 -3.25 2.72
C PRO A 381 -2.04 -2.89 3.64
N PHE A 382 -2.49 -3.85 4.48
CA PHE A 382 -3.53 -3.63 5.47
C PHE A 382 -3.15 -4.23 6.82
N ARG A 383 -3.10 -3.35 7.83
CA ARG A 383 -2.88 -3.68 9.25
C ARG A 383 -3.96 -3.06 10.11
N LEU A 384 -4.28 -3.70 11.24
CA LEU A 384 -5.31 -3.22 12.15
C LEU A 384 -4.99 -1.83 12.74
N SER A 385 -3.72 -1.50 12.95
CA SER A 385 -3.30 -0.18 13.41
C SER A 385 -3.72 0.95 12.48
N GLU A 386 -3.62 0.76 11.16
CA GLU A 386 -4.13 1.74 10.20
C GLU A 386 -5.64 1.92 10.33
N VAL A 387 -6.38 0.83 10.54
CA VAL A 387 -7.85 0.88 10.73
C VAL A 387 -8.22 1.71 11.95
N TYR A 388 -7.50 1.54 13.07
CA TYR A 388 -7.67 2.38 14.26
C TYR A 388 -7.36 3.85 13.96
N LEU A 389 -6.28 4.13 13.25
CA LEU A 389 -5.86 5.50 12.90
C LEU A 389 -6.85 6.16 11.94
N ASN A 390 -7.35 5.43 10.94
CA ASN A 390 -8.37 5.95 10.03
C ASN A 390 -9.67 6.26 10.78
N ARG A 391 -10.07 5.42 11.74
CA ARG A 391 -11.28 5.64 12.53
C ARG A 391 -11.11 6.79 13.52
N ALA A 392 -9.98 6.89 14.19
CA ALA A 392 -9.67 8.00 15.09
C ALA A 392 -9.71 9.34 14.36
N GLU A 393 -9.13 9.42 13.17
CA GLU A 393 -9.16 10.62 12.36
C GLU A 393 -10.57 10.97 11.88
N ALA A 394 -11.35 9.97 11.44
CA ALA A 394 -12.74 10.16 11.05
C ALA A 394 -13.60 10.66 12.23
N TYR A 395 -13.43 10.11 13.44
CA TYR A 395 -14.09 10.60 14.65
C TYR A 395 -13.73 12.05 14.96
N TYR A 396 -12.45 12.40 14.90
CA TYR A 396 -12.02 13.80 15.10
C TYR A 396 -12.77 14.76 14.15
N TRP A 397 -12.78 14.47 12.85
CA TRP A 397 -13.45 15.33 11.87
C TRP A 397 -14.98 15.33 11.99
N LEU A 398 -15.56 14.33 12.63
CA LEU A 398 -16.97 14.31 13.03
C LEU A 398 -17.22 15.08 14.34
N GLY A 399 -16.18 15.57 15.03
CA GLY A 399 -16.27 16.26 16.32
C GLY A 399 -16.51 15.31 17.50
N ASP A 400 -16.08 14.06 17.38
CA ASP A 400 -16.16 13.04 18.42
C ASP A 400 -14.77 12.76 18.99
N ASP A 401 -14.23 13.71 19.72
CA ASP A 401 -12.90 13.63 20.33
C ASP A 401 -12.78 12.43 21.27
N GLU A 402 -13.84 12.08 22.00
CA GLU A 402 -13.81 10.97 22.96
C GLU A 402 -13.51 9.61 22.29
N ASN A 403 -14.18 9.31 21.17
CA ASN A 403 -13.93 8.06 20.47
C ASN A 403 -12.59 8.09 19.71
N ALA A 404 -12.15 9.25 19.20
CA ALA A 404 -10.81 9.42 18.63
C ALA A 404 -9.71 9.14 19.67
N GLN A 405 -9.83 9.68 20.89
CA GLN A 405 -8.91 9.43 22.01
C GLN A 405 -8.89 7.96 22.42
N LYS A 406 -10.05 7.27 22.45
CA LYS A 406 -10.12 5.83 22.76
C LYS A 406 -9.36 4.98 21.76
N ASP A 407 -9.50 5.27 20.48
CA ASP A 407 -8.80 4.54 19.41
C ASP A 407 -7.29 4.76 19.47
N LEU A 408 -6.83 6.00 19.59
CA LEU A 408 -5.42 6.31 19.79
C LEU A 408 -4.86 5.67 21.05
N SER A 409 -5.60 5.72 22.15
CA SER A 409 -5.17 5.11 23.42
C SER A 409 -5.02 3.60 23.28
N SER A 410 -5.92 2.94 22.56
CA SER A 410 -5.86 1.50 22.31
C SER A 410 -4.60 1.11 21.54
N LEU A 411 -4.24 1.87 20.52
CA LEU A 411 -3.01 1.65 19.77
C LEU A 411 -1.76 1.95 20.62
N LYS A 412 -1.69 3.11 21.25
CA LYS A 412 -0.51 3.55 22.00
C LYS A 412 -0.17 2.67 23.20
N ARG A 413 -1.17 2.09 23.87
CA ARG A 413 -0.94 1.09 24.97
C ARG A 413 -0.18 -0.14 24.48
N LYS A 414 -0.32 -0.48 23.20
CA LYS A 414 0.38 -1.60 22.57
C LYS A 414 1.78 -1.25 22.07
N ARG A 415 2.16 0.01 22.08
CA ARG A 415 3.42 0.53 21.53
C ARG A 415 4.35 1.12 22.60
N ILE A 416 3.77 1.71 23.64
CA ILE A 416 4.50 2.55 24.61
C ILE A 416 4.38 1.92 26.01
N THR A 417 5.51 1.65 26.62
CA THR A 417 5.55 1.07 27.98
C THR A 417 4.96 2.05 28.99
N GLY A 418 4.01 1.57 29.80
CA GLY A 418 3.37 2.38 30.86
C GLY A 418 2.40 3.45 30.34
N PHE A 419 2.01 3.41 29.06
CA PHE A 419 1.09 4.40 28.50
C PHE A 419 -0.31 4.30 29.14
N GLY A 420 -0.85 5.41 29.57
CA GLY A 420 -2.19 5.53 30.15
C GLY A 420 -3.28 5.74 29.09
N SER A 421 -3.56 7.00 28.78
CA SER A 421 -4.57 7.39 27.79
C SER A 421 -4.24 8.74 27.13
N VAL A 422 -4.77 8.94 25.93
CA VAL A 422 -4.77 10.24 25.27
C VAL A 422 -5.83 11.14 25.92
N SER A 423 -5.45 12.36 26.28
CA SER A 423 -6.33 13.38 26.84
C SER A 423 -6.38 14.68 26.01
N ALA A 424 -5.59 14.73 24.91
CA ALA A 424 -5.57 15.86 23.99
C ALA A 424 -6.94 16.05 23.33
N SER A 425 -7.36 17.28 23.06
CA SER A 425 -8.62 17.63 22.39
C SER A 425 -8.39 18.73 21.36
N GLY A 426 -9.34 18.94 20.44
CA GLY A 426 -9.24 19.98 19.41
C GLY A 426 -7.96 19.85 18.58
N ASP A 427 -7.27 20.96 18.33
CA ASP A 427 -6.06 20.99 17.47
C ASP A 427 -4.92 20.13 18.01
N ASP A 428 -4.79 20.00 19.34
CA ASP A 428 -3.78 19.13 19.95
C ASP A 428 -4.08 17.65 19.68
N LEU A 429 -5.36 17.26 19.64
CA LEU A 429 -5.76 15.92 19.29
C LEU A 429 -5.47 15.62 17.80
N LEU A 430 -5.75 16.58 16.91
CA LEU A 430 -5.40 16.42 15.49
C LEU A 430 -3.89 16.27 15.31
N LYS A 431 -3.10 17.09 16.01
CA LYS A 431 -1.64 17.00 15.98
C LYS A 431 -1.16 15.62 16.46
N GLU A 432 -1.77 15.10 17.53
CA GLU A 432 -1.44 13.76 18.04
C GLU A 432 -1.81 12.65 17.05
N ILE A 433 -2.98 12.73 16.37
CA ILE A 433 -3.37 11.81 15.29
C ILE A 433 -2.33 11.83 14.17
N LYS A 434 -1.94 13.02 13.70
CA LYS A 434 -0.94 13.19 12.63
C LYS A 434 0.43 12.61 13.02
N ASN A 435 0.86 12.86 14.25
CA ASN A 435 2.12 12.33 14.78
C ASN A 435 2.06 10.80 14.93
N GLU A 436 0.95 10.26 15.43
CA GLU A 436 0.79 8.82 15.59
C GLU A 436 0.77 8.10 14.24
N ARG A 437 0.15 8.69 13.21
CA ARG A 437 0.23 8.15 11.85
C ARG A 437 1.66 8.14 11.32
N ALA A 438 2.44 9.20 11.57
CA ALA A 438 3.84 9.27 11.18
C ALA A 438 4.69 8.18 11.88
N ARG A 439 4.49 7.98 13.19
CA ARG A 439 5.18 6.94 13.97
C ARG A 439 4.81 5.53 13.52
N GLU A 440 3.52 5.25 13.40
CA GLU A 440 3.02 3.88 13.18
C GLU A 440 3.20 3.42 11.73
N LEU A 441 2.87 4.29 10.78
CA LEU A 441 2.88 3.96 9.35
C LEU A 441 4.19 4.34 8.66
N TYR A 442 5.27 4.50 9.43
CA TYR A 442 6.59 4.86 8.96
C TYR A 442 7.07 3.93 7.82
N MET A 443 7.47 4.50 6.69
CA MET A 443 7.95 3.78 5.49
C MET A 443 6.98 2.72 4.95
N GLU A 444 5.68 2.99 5.02
CA GLU A 444 4.62 2.17 4.39
C GLU A 444 3.92 2.90 3.24
N GLY A 445 4.44 4.05 2.80
CA GLY A 445 3.96 4.79 1.63
C GLY A 445 2.71 5.65 1.89
N PHE A 446 2.49 6.12 3.11
CA PHE A 446 1.33 6.93 3.46
C PHE A 446 1.61 8.42 3.61
N ARG A 447 2.84 8.80 4.00
CA ARG A 447 3.12 10.13 4.53
C ARG A 447 2.75 11.28 3.59
N LEU A 448 3.18 11.24 2.33
CA LEU A 448 2.89 12.31 1.38
C LEU A 448 1.37 12.43 1.10
N SER A 449 0.68 11.29 1.00
CA SER A 449 -0.77 11.27 0.81
C SER A 449 -1.50 11.85 2.03
N ASP A 450 -1.02 11.57 3.24
CA ASP A 450 -1.56 12.12 4.48
C ASP A 450 -1.34 13.64 4.53
N LEU A 451 -0.12 14.13 4.24
CA LEU A 451 0.18 15.56 4.21
C LEU A 451 -0.66 16.30 3.17
N LYS A 452 -0.83 15.72 1.97
CA LYS A 452 -1.72 16.27 0.93
C LYS A 452 -3.16 16.38 1.42
N ARG A 453 -3.67 15.33 2.03
CA ARG A 453 -5.04 15.26 2.54
C ARG A 453 -5.29 16.28 3.65
N TRP A 454 -4.28 16.59 4.46
CA TRP A 454 -4.33 17.60 5.52
C TRP A 454 -3.98 19.00 5.04
N HIS A 455 -3.63 19.20 3.78
CA HIS A 455 -3.10 20.46 3.25
C HIS A 455 -1.85 20.96 4.01
N ASP A 456 -1.12 20.04 4.63
CA ASP A 456 0.09 20.37 5.36
C ASP A 456 1.29 20.53 4.39
N PRO A 457 2.26 21.38 4.71
CA PRO A 457 3.49 21.48 3.93
C PRO A 457 4.37 20.25 4.12
N VAL A 458 5.13 19.89 3.10
CA VAL A 458 6.29 19.00 3.29
C VAL A 458 7.46 19.85 3.78
N LYS A 459 7.91 19.58 4.99
CA LYS A 459 9.07 20.24 5.59
C LYS A 459 10.15 19.21 5.90
N ARG A 460 11.35 19.46 5.41
CA ARG A 460 12.57 18.78 5.87
C ARG A 460 13.55 19.84 6.34
N GLU A 461 14.03 19.69 7.54
CA GLU A 461 15.09 20.53 8.09
C GLU A 461 16.45 20.00 7.65
N LYS A 462 17.47 20.79 7.82
CA LYS A 462 18.84 20.39 7.49
C LYS A 462 19.20 19.16 8.34
N GLN A 463 19.63 18.10 7.63
CA GLN A 463 20.08 16.85 8.25
C GLN A 463 21.62 16.79 8.21
N LEU A 464 22.21 16.09 9.17
CA LEU A 464 23.66 16.02 9.29
C LEU A 464 24.32 15.27 8.12
N TYR A 465 23.73 14.17 7.68
CA TYR A 465 24.27 13.28 6.65
C TYR A 465 23.37 13.22 5.39
N SER A 466 22.96 14.36 4.88
CA SER A 466 22.18 14.40 3.65
C SER A 466 23.07 14.42 2.40
N ILE A 467 22.49 13.94 1.28
CA ILE A 467 23.15 13.93 -0.02
C ILE A 467 23.58 15.32 -0.48
N ASP A 468 22.86 16.37 -0.11
CA ASP A 468 23.23 17.74 -0.50
C ASP A 468 24.46 18.26 0.23
N GLY A 469 24.85 17.67 1.34
CA GLY A 469 26.04 18.06 2.13
C GLY A 469 26.18 19.55 2.34
N SER A 470 25.30 20.30 1.73
CA SER A 470 25.31 21.73 1.56
C SER A 470 24.17 22.37 2.36
N ILE A 471 24.21 23.66 2.41
CA ILE A 471 23.28 24.56 3.10
C ILE A 471 21.80 24.35 2.66
N ASN A 472 21.56 23.75 1.48
CA ASN A 472 20.24 23.66 0.85
C ASN A 472 19.49 22.35 1.07
N ASN A 473 19.81 21.63 2.13
CA ASN A 473 19.13 20.39 2.50
C ASN A 473 17.74 20.61 3.09
N GLU A 474 17.43 21.86 3.38
CA GLU A 474 16.13 22.28 3.85
C GLU A 474 15.11 22.26 2.72
N LEU A 475 13.96 21.67 2.99
CA LEU A 475 12.83 21.67 2.07
C LEU A 475 11.60 22.23 2.78
N ASN A 476 10.92 23.16 2.14
CA ASN A 476 9.63 23.65 2.57
C ASN A 476 8.73 23.82 1.35
N VAL A 477 7.99 22.78 1.00
CA VAL A 477 7.03 22.78 -0.10
C VAL A 477 5.64 22.97 0.49
N LYS A 478 5.06 24.14 0.25
CA LYS A 478 3.72 24.45 0.75
C LYS A 478 2.65 23.77 -0.11
N TYR A 479 1.53 23.40 0.49
CA TYR A 479 0.40 22.83 -0.26
C TYR A 479 -0.08 23.73 -1.41
N THR A 480 0.10 25.05 -1.29
CA THR A 480 -0.23 26.03 -2.34
C THR A 480 0.76 26.10 -3.49
N ASP A 481 1.96 25.53 -3.34
CA ASP A 481 2.97 25.54 -4.39
C ASP A 481 2.54 24.66 -5.56
N ALA A 482 2.76 25.14 -6.80
CA ALA A 482 2.35 24.43 -8.00
C ALA A 482 2.93 23.01 -8.04
N LYS A 483 4.22 22.84 -7.68
CA LYS A 483 4.87 21.52 -7.64
C LYS A 483 4.26 20.56 -6.62
N TYR A 484 3.62 21.08 -5.54
CA TYR A 484 2.95 20.24 -4.55
C TYR A 484 1.59 19.75 -5.07
N ARG A 485 0.86 20.60 -5.78
CA ARG A 485 -0.42 20.24 -6.41
C ARG A 485 -0.23 19.33 -7.62
N PHE A 486 0.81 19.61 -8.42
CA PHE A 486 1.17 18.81 -9.59
C PHE A 486 1.98 17.56 -9.26
N THR A 487 2.13 17.20 -7.99
CA THR A 487 2.60 15.86 -7.61
C THR A 487 1.51 14.78 -7.77
N THR A 488 0.40 15.05 -8.45
CA THR A 488 -0.10 14.07 -9.39
C THR A 488 1.02 13.85 -10.38
N TRP A 489 1.74 12.78 -10.25
CA TRP A 489 2.81 12.45 -11.17
C TRP A 489 2.30 12.69 -12.58
N PRO A 490 3.00 13.48 -13.42
CA PRO A 490 2.51 13.83 -14.73
C PRO A 490 2.33 12.54 -15.53
N ILE A 491 1.10 12.26 -15.93
CA ILE A 491 0.75 11.13 -16.78
C ILE A 491 0.77 11.62 -18.21
#